data_4e877426bf16ddbe55f876bed197e7b7
#
_entry.id   4e877426bf16ddbe55f876bed197e7b7
#
_cell.length_a   1.000
_cell.length_b   1.000
_cell.length_c   1.000
_cell.angle_alpha   90.00
_cell.angle_beta   90.00
_cell.angle_gamma   90.00
#
_symmetry.space_group_name_H-M   'P 1'
#
loop_
_entity.id
_entity.type
_entity.pdbx_description
1 polymer ?
#
loop_
_entity_poly.entity_id
_entity_poly.type
_entity_poly.pdbx_seq_one_letter_code
_entity_poly.pdbx_strand_id
1 'polypeptide(L)'
;MKQKDKKQHIRNTGRLRCISLPDPNILDDDRASSNYKSSRIASKVHHSYKSGMKLESARVIEVMSNYQCILRMQDQDVTASISGRLKQFIFQTRTIIAVGDFVEVETSSAPDYRIEKIKPRRNLLTRYDTGSFQKEIVLAANIDQVIVTTSWRMPMLKPGLIDRYLILAAKHKIRPIIVVNKVDLCEDISELEEEIAYYRQMDYRVVLTSAETGAGMDELKEILKDKDSIF
;
A
#
# COMPACT_ATOMS: atom_id res chain seq x y z
N MET A 1 34.38 31.81 42.84
CA MET A 1 32.94 31.55 42.58
C MET A 1 32.73 31.48 41.11
N LYS A 2 32.56 30.30 40.52
CA LYS A 2 32.26 30.07 39.10
C LYS A 2 30.81 29.60 38.98
N GLN A 3 29.97 30.43 38.36
CA GLN A 3 28.60 30.07 38.02
C GLN A 3 28.62 29.00 36.92
N LYS A 4 27.95 27.90 37.14
CA LYS A 4 27.70 26.85 36.16
C LYS A 4 26.43 27.20 35.42
N ASP A 5 26.54 27.54 34.15
CA ASP A 5 25.43 27.68 33.21
C ASP A 5 24.75 26.32 32.99
N LYS A 6 23.48 26.21 33.39
CA LYS A 6 22.60 25.10 33.02
C LYS A 6 22.14 25.28 31.59
N LYS A 7 22.74 24.55 30.65
CA LYS A 7 22.18 24.40 29.30
C LYS A 7 20.86 23.67 29.37
N GLN A 8 19.78 24.38 29.14
CA GLN A 8 18.46 23.78 28.87
C GLN A 8 18.52 23.04 27.55
N HIS A 9 18.32 21.73 27.61
CA HIS A 9 18.08 20.91 26.42
C HIS A 9 16.66 21.20 25.92
N ILE A 10 16.56 22.06 24.94
CA ILE A 10 15.34 22.23 24.15
C ILE A 10 15.20 20.95 23.32
N ARG A 11 14.25 20.10 23.71
CA ARG A 11 13.81 18.98 22.87
C ARG A 11 13.20 19.56 21.62
N ASN A 12 13.93 19.47 20.52
CA ASN A 12 13.44 19.79 19.18
C ASN A 12 12.39 18.74 18.82
N THR A 13 11.13 18.99 19.15
CA THR A 13 9.99 18.30 18.57
C THR A 13 9.91 18.80 17.14
N GLY A 14 10.56 18.08 16.23
CA GLY A 14 10.53 18.36 14.79
C GLY A 14 9.11 18.12 14.25
N ARG A 15 8.21 19.06 14.49
CA ARG A 15 6.99 19.18 13.70
C ARG A 15 7.40 19.66 12.32
N LEU A 16 7.24 18.80 11.34
CA LEU A 16 7.35 19.18 9.93
C LEU A 16 6.38 20.35 9.69
N ARG A 17 6.93 21.54 9.48
CA ARG A 17 6.14 22.71 9.05
C ARG A 17 5.56 22.37 7.68
N CYS A 18 4.25 22.47 7.59
CA CYS A 18 3.40 22.47 6.41
C CYS A 18 4.14 22.24 5.08
N ILE A 19 4.17 20.99 4.63
CA ILE A 19 4.24 20.70 3.22
C ILE A 19 2.79 20.84 2.77
N SER A 20 2.44 21.99 2.18
CA SER A 20 1.19 22.13 1.44
C SER A 20 1.18 21.01 0.40
N LEU A 21 0.21 20.11 0.48
CA LEU A 21 -0.02 19.13 -0.56
C LEU A 21 -0.21 19.88 -1.86
N PRO A 22 0.47 19.51 -2.95
CA PRO A 22 0.18 20.12 -4.24
C PRO A 22 -1.29 19.89 -4.56
N ASP A 23 -1.93 20.94 -5.07
CA ASP A 23 -3.30 20.92 -5.59
C ASP A 23 -3.46 19.68 -6.48
N PRO A 24 -4.44 18.80 -6.24
CA PRO A 24 -4.64 17.61 -7.07
C PRO A 24 -4.84 17.92 -8.55
N ASN A 25 -5.08 19.17 -8.92
CA ASN A 25 -5.23 19.64 -10.29
C ASN A 25 -3.92 20.17 -10.93
N ILE A 26 -2.78 20.21 -10.21
CA ILE A 26 -1.47 20.72 -10.72
C ILE A 26 -0.50 19.56 -10.99
N LEU A 27 -0.95 18.40 -11.40
CA LEU A 27 -0.06 17.25 -11.67
C LEU A 27 0.02 16.90 -13.15
N ASP A 28 0.14 17.89 -14.02
CA ASP A 28 0.70 17.72 -15.36
C ASP A 28 2.19 18.13 -15.38
N ASP A 29 3.03 17.35 -14.70
CA ASP A 29 4.48 17.41 -14.92
C ASP A 29 5.00 16.02 -15.27
N ASP A 30 5.14 15.78 -16.57
CA ASP A 30 5.61 14.54 -17.21
C ASP A 30 7.03 14.11 -16.78
N ARG A 31 7.69 14.86 -15.91
CA ARG A 31 9.06 14.56 -15.45
C ARG A 31 9.14 13.58 -14.29
N ALA A 32 8.05 13.38 -13.53
CA ALA A 32 8.02 12.40 -12.43
C ALA A 32 7.85 10.94 -12.91
N SER A 33 7.44 10.74 -14.18
CA SER A 33 7.19 9.41 -14.75
C SER A 33 8.44 8.68 -15.24
N SER A 34 9.61 9.33 -15.30
CA SER A 34 10.81 8.75 -15.92
C SER A 34 11.49 7.63 -15.09
N ASN A 35 11.12 7.43 -13.84
CA ASN A 35 11.71 6.40 -12.98
C ASN A 35 10.86 5.13 -12.81
N TYR A 36 9.69 5.06 -13.43
CA TYR A 36 8.85 3.86 -13.39
C TYR A 36 9.29 2.83 -14.44
N LYS A 37 10.46 2.22 -14.23
CA LYS A 37 10.92 1.12 -15.09
C LYS A 37 10.01 -0.12 -15.02
N SER A 38 9.23 -0.29 -13.95
CA SER A 38 8.32 -1.43 -13.77
C SER A 38 7.11 -1.40 -14.73
N SER A 39 6.59 -0.22 -15.09
CA SER A 39 5.51 -0.11 -16.08
C SER A 39 5.99 -0.47 -17.51
N ARG A 40 7.27 -0.22 -17.81
CA ARG A 40 7.88 -0.60 -19.10
C ARG A 40 8.12 -2.10 -19.25
N ILE A 41 8.21 -2.86 -18.14
CA ILE A 41 8.34 -4.32 -18.21
C ILE A 41 7.04 -4.94 -18.66
N ALA A 42 5.90 -4.48 -18.15
CA ALA A 42 4.58 -4.95 -18.61
C ALA A 42 4.34 -4.69 -20.10
N SER A 43 4.85 -3.58 -20.67
CA SER A 43 4.68 -3.23 -22.08
C SER A 43 5.64 -3.93 -23.03
N LYS A 44 6.78 -4.44 -22.56
CA LYS A 44 7.78 -5.14 -23.38
C LYS A 44 7.53 -6.63 -23.57
N VAL A 45 6.59 -7.23 -22.85
CA VAL A 45 6.22 -8.66 -22.98
C VAL A 45 5.17 -8.87 -24.08
N HIS A 46 5.25 -8.13 -25.18
CA HIS A 46 4.53 -8.45 -26.39
C HIS A 46 5.34 -9.48 -27.20
N HIS A 47 5.25 -10.75 -26.81
CA HIS A 47 5.79 -11.83 -27.63
C HIS A 47 4.73 -12.89 -27.89
N SER A 48 4.77 -13.38 -29.11
CA SER A 48 3.89 -14.39 -29.69
C SER A 48 3.58 -15.52 -28.72
N TYR A 49 2.34 -15.60 -28.29
CA TYR A 49 1.82 -16.77 -27.59
C TYR A 49 1.86 -17.96 -28.53
N LYS A 50 2.10 -19.15 -28.02
CA LYS A 50 1.90 -20.37 -28.79
C LYS A 50 0.45 -20.39 -29.27
N SER A 51 0.23 -20.61 -30.56
CA SER A 51 -1.12 -20.79 -31.11
C SER A 51 -1.84 -21.91 -30.35
N GLY A 52 -3.03 -21.62 -29.80
CA GLY A 52 -3.83 -22.59 -29.05
C GLY A 52 -3.81 -22.46 -27.52
N MET A 53 -3.10 -21.50 -26.93
CA MET A 53 -3.20 -21.26 -25.49
C MET A 53 -4.57 -20.67 -25.13
N LYS A 54 -5.24 -21.29 -24.15
CA LYS A 54 -6.43 -20.72 -23.50
C LYS A 54 -5.99 -19.86 -22.34
N LEU A 55 -6.19 -18.54 -22.46
CA LEU A 55 -5.85 -17.57 -21.42
C LEU A 55 -7.11 -17.06 -20.74
N GLU A 56 -7.11 -17.04 -19.42
CA GLU A 56 -8.18 -16.48 -18.60
C GLU A 56 -7.62 -15.39 -17.69
N SER A 57 -8.46 -14.39 -17.40
CA SER A 57 -8.13 -13.32 -16.46
C SER A 57 -8.28 -13.79 -15.03
N ALA A 58 -7.29 -13.48 -14.19
CA ALA A 58 -7.34 -13.74 -12.76
C ALA A 58 -6.75 -12.56 -11.98
N ARG A 59 -6.99 -12.54 -10.69
CA ARG A 59 -6.42 -11.57 -9.75
C ARG A 59 -5.54 -12.26 -8.74
N VAL A 60 -4.36 -11.70 -8.48
CA VAL A 60 -3.45 -12.21 -7.46
C VAL A 60 -3.97 -11.83 -6.08
N ILE A 61 -4.23 -12.84 -5.24
CA ILE A 61 -4.67 -12.65 -3.86
C ILE A 61 -3.51 -12.82 -2.89
N GLU A 62 -2.62 -13.77 -3.18
CA GLU A 62 -1.47 -14.05 -2.33
C GLU A 62 -0.26 -14.40 -3.19
N VAL A 63 0.90 -13.93 -2.75
CA VAL A 63 2.20 -14.28 -3.34
C VAL A 63 2.94 -15.19 -2.36
N MET A 64 3.09 -16.43 -2.75
CA MET A 64 3.75 -17.45 -1.95
C MET A 64 5.26 -17.51 -2.25
N SER A 65 5.97 -18.35 -1.52
CA SER A 65 7.36 -18.69 -1.85
C SER A 65 7.46 -19.50 -3.17
N ASN A 66 8.65 -19.60 -3.75
CA ASN A 66 8.92 -20.43 -4.94
C ASN A 66 8.13 -20.05 -6.20
N TYR A 67 7.84 -18.76 -6.39
CA TYR A 67 7.15 -18.26 -7.58
C TYR A 67 5.73 -18.82 -7.78
N GLN A 68 5.07 -19.19 -6.70
CA GLN A 68 3.68 -19.59 -6.67
C GLN A 68 2.81 -18.45 -6.15
N CYS A 69 1.58 -18.37 -6.66
CA CYS A 69 0.59 -17.38 -6.25
C CYS A 69 -0.76 -18.06 -6.09
N ILE A 70 -1.58 -17.55 -5.17
CA ILE A 70 -3.01 -17.83 -5.13
C ILE A 70 -3.71 -16.76 -5.96
N LEU A 71 -4.52 -17.21 -6.89
CA LEU A 71 -5.28 -16.36 -7.80
C LEU A 71 -6.77 -16.55 -7.57
N ARG A 72 -7.54 -15.46 -7.59
CA ARG A 72 -9.00 -15.49 -7.71
C ARG A 72 -9.37 -15.52 -9.19
N MET A 73 -10.00 -16.60 -9.61
CA MET A 73 -10.48 -16.81 -10.97
C MET A 73 -11.93 -17.32 -10.91
N GLN A 74 -12.88 -16.57 -11.49
CA GLN A 74 -14.32 -16.93 -11.48
C GLN A 74 -14.83 -17.34 -10.08
N ASP A 75 -14.53 -16.54 -9.05
CA ASP A 75 -14.89 -16.76 -7.65
C ASP A 75 -14.26 -18.01 -6.98
N GLN A 76 -13.29 -18.64 -7.63
CA GLN A 76 -12.52 -19.73 -7.07
C GLN A 76 -11.06 -19.33 -6.87
N ASP A 77 -10.47 -19.83 -5.78
CA ASP A 77 -9.05 -19.65 -5.50
C ASP A 77 -8.28 -20.83 -6.06
N VAL A 78 -7.33 -20.51 -6.95
CA VAL A 78 -6.47 -21.49 -7.60
C VAL A 78 -5.01 -21.17 -7.37
N THR A 79 -4.18 -22.20 -7.27
CA THR A 79 -2.72 -22.03 -7.20
C THR A 79 -2.15 -21.99 -8.61
N ALA A 80 -1.32 -20.99 -8.90
CA ALA A 80 -0.63 -20.86 -10.16
C ALA A 80 0.86 -20.59 -9.99
N SER A 81 1.66 -21.02 -10.94
CA SER A 81 3.09 -20.73 -10.99
C SER A 81 3.38 -19.61 -11.99
N ILE A 82 4.45 -18.85 -11.75
CA ILE A 82 4.93 -17.85 -12.72
C ILE A 82 5.65 -18.56 -13.86
N SER A 83 5.30 -18.22 -15.12
CA SER A 83 5.93 -18.81 -16.30
C SER A 83 7.43 -18.52 -16.38
N GLY A 84 8.18 -19.42 -17.04
CA GLY A 84 9.61 -19.26 -17.24
C GLY A 84 9.99 -17.94 -17.93
N ARG A 85 9.13 -17.45 -18.82
CA ARG A 85 9.32 -16.15 -19.51
C ARG A 85 9.29 -14.99 -18.53
N LEU A 86 8.31 -14.96 -17.62
CA LEU A 86 8.24 -13.91 -16.59
C LEU A 86 9.42 -14.02 -15.61
N LYS A 87 9.89 -15.21 -15.32
CA LYS A 87 11.06 -15.42 -14.45
C LYS A 87 12.34 -14.76 -14.98
N GLN A 88 12.50 -14.62 -16.27
CA GLN A 88 13.67 -13.95 -16.87
C GLN A 88 13.77 -12.47 -16.50
N PHE A 89 12.66 -11.82 -16.12
CA PHE A 89 12.64 -10.42 -15.69
C PHE A 89 12.94 -10.21 -14.19
N ILE A 90 13.06 -11.30 -13.40
CA ILE A 90 13.33 -11.25 -11.94
C ILE A 90 14.66 -10.54 -11.63
N PHE A 91 15.64 -10.66 -12.51
CA PHE A 91 16.94 -10.05 -12.31
C PHE A 91 16.90 -8.52 -12.29
N GLN A 92 15.84 -7.90 -12.81
CA GLN A 92 15.69 -6.44 -12.87
C GLN A 92 14.87 -5.85 -11.71
N THR A 93 13.97 -6.64 -11.11
CA THR A 93 13.12 -6.22 -9.99
C THR A 93 12.98 -7.35 -8.97
N ARG A 94 13.01 -7.03 -7.68
CA ARG A 94 12.87 -8.04 -6.61
C ARG A 94 11.46 -8.64 -6.54
N THR A 95 10.46 -7.91 -7.04
CA THR A 95 9.05 -8.29 -7.00
C THR A 95 8.44 -8.12 -8.38
N ILE A 96 8.27 -9.22 -9.13
CA ILE A 96 7.63 -9.20 -10.44
C ILE A 96 6.12 -9.07 -10.27
N ILE A 97 5.56 -9.90 -9.40
CA ILE A 97 4.14 -10.04 -9.15
C ILE A 97 3.81 -9.60 -7.73
N ALA A 98 2.72 -8.92 -7.55
CA ALA A 98 2.25 -8.41 -6.27
C ALA A 98 0.78 -8.74 -6.04
N VAL A 99 0.36 -8.74 -4.79
CA VAL A 99 -1.06 -8.85 -4.42
C VAL A 99 -1.83 -7.72 -5.11
N GLY A 100 -3.00 -8.04 -5.67
CA GLY A 100 -3.83 -7.10 -6.42
C GLY A 100 -3.51 -7.01 -7.92
N ASP A 101 -2.46 -7.67 -8.42
CA ASP A 101 -2.20 -7.72 -9.85
C ASP A 101 -3.31 -8.45 -10.61
N PHE A 102 -3.67 -7.90 -11.77
CA PHE A 102 -4.45 -8.62 -12.76
C PHE A 102 -3.51 -9.35 -13.72
N VAL A 103 -3.76 -10.63 -13.93
CA VAL A 103 -2.90 -11.52 -14.70
C VAL A 103 -3.68 -12.28 -15.77
N GLU A 104 -2.98 -12.75 -16.81
CA GLU A 104 -3.49 -13.71 -17.78
C GLU A 104 -2.86 -15.07 -17.48
N VAL A 105 -3.71 -16.05 -17.28
CA VAL A 105 -3.36 -17.40 -16.81
C VAL A 105 -3.64 -18.40 -17.90
N GLU A 106 -2.67 -19.23 -18.20
CA GLU A 106 -2.84 -20.37 -19.09
C GLU A 106 -3.58 -21.49 -18.35
N THR A 107 -4.71 -21.94 -18.90
CA THR A 107 -5.64 -22.87 -18.26
C THR A 107 -5.74 -24.23 -18.98
N SER A 108 -5.07 -24.41 -20.12
CA SER A 108 -5.14 -25.65 -20.89
C SER A 108 -4.52 -26.85 -20.16
N SER A 109 -3.64 -26.60 -19.21
CA SER A 109 -2.95 -27.60 -18.41
C SER A 109 -3.49 -27.75 -17.00
N ALA A 110 -4.78 -27.44 -16.77
CA ALA A 110 -5.38 -27.56 -15.42
C ALA A 110 -5.13 -28.96 -14.81
N PRO A 111 -4.77 -29.06 -13.52
CA PRO A 111 -4.71 -28.01 -12.50
C PRO A 111 -3.40 -27.19 -12.46
N ASP A 112 -2.45 -27.42 -13.35
CA ASP A 112 -1.16 -26.76 -13.39
C ASP A 112 -1.24 -25.39 -14.07
N TYR A 113 -1.87 -24.44 -13.42
CA TYR A 113 -2.05 -23.08 -13.92
C TYR A 113 -0.74 -22.30 -14.00
N ARG A 114 -0.56 -21.49 -15.07
CA ARG A 114 0.63 -20.67 -15.27
C ARG A 114 0.27 -19.22 -15.58
N ILE A 115 0.90 -18.31 -14.86
CA ILE A 115 0.80 -16.88 -15.13
C ILE A 115 1.71 -16.55 -16.31
N GLU A 116 1.11 -16.17 -17.44
CA GLU A 116 1.82 -15.84 -18.66
C GLU A 116 2.03 -14.34 -18.85
N LYS A 117 1.13 -13.51 -18.27
CA LYS A 117 1.21 -12.07 -18.42
C LYS A 117 0.66 -11.36 -17.19
N ILE A 118 1.28 -10.22 -16.84
CA ILE A 118 0.79 -9.29 -15.86
C ILE A 118 0.20 -8.10 -16.61
N LYS A 119 -1.06 -7.76 -16.33
CA LYS A 119 -1.73 -6.60 -16.96
C LYS A 119 -1.13 -5.29 -16.43
N PRO A 120 -1.26 -4.18 -17.18
CA PRO A 120 -0.83 -2.87 -16.71
C PRO A 120 -1.45 -2.54 -15.35
N ARG A 121 -0.62 -2.07 -14.44
CA ARG A 121 -1.04 -1.67 -13.10
C ARG A 121 -1.56 -0.24 -13.12
N ARG A 122 -2.68 0.02 -12.43
CA ARG A 122 -3.24 1.35 -12.22
C ARG A 122 -2.37 2.16 -11.25
N ASN A 123 -1.98 1.53 -10.16
CA ASN A 123 -1.08 2.08 -9.14
C ASN A 123 -0.31 0.97 -8.45
N LEU A 124 0.67 1.37 -7.65
CA LEU A 124 1.51 0.49 -6.84
C LEU A 124 1.70 1.12 -5.48
N LEU A 125 1.70 0.31 -4.43
CA LEU A 125 2.25 0.69 -3.13
C LEU A 125 3.60 0.00 -2.96
N THR A 126 4.66 0.79 -2.77
CA THR A 126 6.01 0.27 -2.64
C THR A 126 6.68 0.79 -1.38
N ARG A 127 7.64 0.04 -0.87
CA ARG A 127 8.56 0.50 0.18
C ARG A 127 10.00 0.23 -0.24
N TYR A 128 10.93 0.98 0.32
CA TYR A 128 12.35 0.67 0.17
C TYR A 128 12.78 -0.38 1.19
N ASP A 129 13.58 -1.33 0.73
CA ASP A 129 14.31 -2.23 1.61
C ASP A 129 15.44 -1.45 2.29
N THR A 130 15.56 -1.59 3.60
CA THR A 130 16.63 -0.95 4.39
C THR A 130 17.97 -1.66 4.26
N GLY A 131 18.04 -2.75 3.49
CA GLY A 131 19.27 -3.50 3.22
C GLY A 131 20.23 -2.80 2.26
N SER A 132 21.39 -3.41 2.05
CA SER A 132 22.55 -2.86 1.31
C SER A 132 22.27 -2.42 -0.13
N PHE A 133 21.14 -2.75 -0.71
CA PHE A 133 20.84 -2.49 -2.13
C PHE A 133 19.68 -1.52 -2.37
N GLN A 134 19.07 -0.95 -1.33
CA GLN A 134 17.95 0.01 -1.44
C GLN A 134 16.92 -0.34 -2.54
N LYS A 135 16.57 -1.63 -2.65
CA LYS A 135 15.64 -2.09 -3.68
C LYS A 135 14.21 -1.76 -3.28
N GLU A 136 13.45 -1.27 -4.22
CA GLU A 136 12.02 -1.03 -4.06
C GLU A 136 11.28 -2.38 -4.04
N ILE A 137 10.46 -2.59 -3.00
CA ILE A 137 9.62 -3.78 -2.82
C ILE A 137 8.18 -3.35 -3.06
N VAL A 138 7.49 -4.01 -3.98
CA VAL A 138 6.06 -3.79 -4.21
C VAL A 138 5.28 -4.53 -3.13
N LEU A 139 4.46 -3.81 -2.38
CA LEU A 139 3.59 -4.36 -1.35
C LEU A 139 2.25 -4.80 -1.93
N ALA A 140 1.64 -3.93 -2.76
CA ALA A 140 0.38 -4.20 -3.44
C ALA A 140 0.27 -3.40 -4.73
N ALA A 141 -0.65 -3.83 -5.61
CA ALA A 141 -0.98 -3.18 -6.87
C ALA A 141 -2.50 -3.01 -7.01
N ASN A 142 -2.92 -2.04 -7.81
CA ASN A 142 -4.32 -1.82 -8.19
C ASN A 142 -5.25 -1.63 -6.98
N ILE A 143 -4.79 -0.90 -5.96
CA ILE A 143 -5.54 -0.61 -4.73
C ILE A 143 -6.23 0.75 -4.81
N ASP A 144 -7.36 0.90 -4.10
CA ASP A 144 -8.13 2.15 -4.05
C ASP A 144 -7.70 3.03 -2.90
N GLN A 145 -7.33 2.42 -1.77
CA GLN A 145 -7.04 3.16 -0.54
C GLN A 145 -6.07 2.42 0.38
N VAL A 146 -5.35 3.19 1.19
CA VAL A 146 -4.50 2.71 2.28
C VAL A 146 -5.17 3.04 3.61
N ILE A 147 -5.40 2.05 4.43
CA ILE A 147 -5.94 2.21 5.77
C ILE A 147 -4.76 2.26 6.75
N VAL A 148 -4.47 3.45 7.24
CA VAL A 148 -3.42 3.68 8.23
C VAL A 148 -3.98 3.37 9.60
N THR A 149 -3.87 2.12 10.04
CA THR A 149 -4.42 1.66 11.30
C THR A 149 -3.43 1.90 12.43
N THR A 150 -3.90 2.56 13.47
CA THR A 150 -3.19 2.83 14.71
C THR A 150 -4.11 2.58 15.90
N SER A 151 -3.60 2.70 17.11
CA SER A 151 -4.42 2.62 18.33
C SER A 151 -4.18 3.83 19.21
N TRP A 152 -5.20 4.20 20.01
CA TRP A 152 -5.07 5.25 21.00
C TRP A 152 -4.11 4.87 22.12
N ARG A 153 -4.31 3.68 22.71
CA ARG A 153 -3.49 3.10 23.77
C ARG A 153 -3.14 1.64 23.45
N MET A 154 -2.10 1.12 24.06
CA MET A 154 -1.62 -0.27 23.94
C MET A 154 -1.54 -0.84 22.51
N PRO A 155 -0.61 -0.33 21.67
CA PRO A 155 0.39 0.68 21.93
C PRO A 155 -0.16 2.10 21.87
N MET A 156 0.56 3.07 22.48
CA MET A 156 0.19 4.49 22.39
C MET A 156 0.28 4.99 20.96
N LEU A 157 -0.63 5.91 20.61
CA LEU A 157 -0.66 6.60 19.32
C LEU A 157 0.72 7.20 18.99
N LYS A 158 1.17 6.99 17.78
CA LYS A 158 2.45 7.49 17.27
C LYS A 158 2.21 8.33 16.01
N PRO A 159 2.06 9.66 16.14
CA PRO A 159 1.83 10.54 14.99
C PRO A 159 2.86 10.36 13.87
N GLY A 160 4.14 10.25 14.20
CA GLY A 160 5.18 10.04 13.20
C GLY A 160 5.09 8.72 12.42
N LEU A 161 4.33 7.73 12.90
CA LEU A 161 4.01 6.54 12.12
C LEU A 161 2.93 6.86 11.08
N ILE A 162 1.88 7.57 11.50
CA ILE A 162 0.81 8.04 10.61
C ILE A 162 1.43 8.87 9.48
N ASP A 163 2.22 9.90 9.82
CA ASP A 163 2.87 10.80 8.85
C ASP A 163 3.65 10.03 7.79
N ARG A 164 4.38 9.01 8.20
CA ARG A 164 5.17 8.17 7.30
C ARG A 164 4.31 7.44 6.27
N TYR A 165 3.16 6.91 6.69
CA TYR A 165 2.23 6.24 5.77
C TYR A 165 1.46 7.23 4.91
N LEU A 166 1.14 8.43 5.41
CA LEU A 166 0.53 9.48 4.61
C LEU A 166 1.47 9.93 3.48
N ILE A 167 2.77 10.14 3.78
CA ILE A 167 3.78 10.46 2.77
C ILE A 167 3.89 9.34 1.73
N LEU A 168 3.86 8.08 2.17
CA LEU A 168 3.92 6.93 1.28
C LEU A 168 2.69 6.89 0.35
N ALA A 169 1.50 7.08 0.88
CA ALA A 169 0.25 7.11 0.12
C ALA A 169 0.24 8.26 -0.89
N ALA A 170 0.67 9.46 -0.47
CA ALA A 170 0.79 10.63 -1.35
C ALA A 170 1.77 10.40 -2.50
N LYS A 171 2.95 9.82 -2.22
CA LYS A 171 3.94 9.44 -3.25
C LYS A 171 3.33 8.58 -4.36
N HIS A 172 2.42 7.67 -3.99
CA HIS A 172 1.80 6.72 -4.92
C HIS A 172 0.41 7.15 -5.40
N LYS A 173 -0.05 8.36 -5.04
CA LYS A 173 -1.36 8.91 -5.39
C LYS A 173 -2.51 7.97 -4.97
N ILE A 174 -2.39 7.36 -3.79
CA ILE A 174 -3.38 6.46 -3.22
C ILE A 174 -4.04 7.19 -2.06
N ARG A 175 -5.37 7.08 -1.95
CA ARG A 175 -6.14 7.73 -0.89
C ARG A 175 -5.82 7.11 0.47
N PRO A 176 -5.28 7.86 1.45
CA PRO A 176 -5.11 7.37 2.81
C PRO A 176 -6.37 7.61 3.64
N ILE A 177 -6.63 6.70 4.57
CA ILE A 177 -7.66 6.84 5.61
C ILE A 177 -7.00 6.46 6.93
N ILE A 178 -7.10 7.30 7.92
CA ILE A 178 -6.56 7.07 9.25
C ILE A 178 -7.62 6.39 10.10
N VAL A 179 -7.30 5.26 10.70
CA VAL A 179 -8.19 4.54 11.61
C VAL A 179 -7.50 4.46 12.97
N VAL A 180 -8.08 5.11 13.97
CA VAL A 180 -7.63 5.04 15.36
C VAL A 180 -8.52 4.06 16.10
N ASN A 181 -7.97 2.89 16.41
CA ASN A 181 -8.68 1.84 17.13
C ASN A 181 -8.44 1.95 18.64
N LYS A 182 -9.22 1.16 19.39
CA LYS A 182 -9.21 1.10 20.87
C LYS A 182 -9.59 2.41 21.53
N VAL A 183 -10.59 3.10 20.97
CA VAL A 183 -11.11 4.34 21.59
C VAL A 183 -11.85 4.06 22.89
N ASP A 184 -12.22 2.81 23.16
CA ASP A 184 -12.73 2.33 24.46
C ASP A 184 -11.73 2.52 25.61
N LEU A 185 -10.43 2.61 25.34
CA LEU A 185 -9.39 2.90 26.31
C LEU A 185 -9.14 4.41 26.50
N CYS A 186 -10.00 5.25 25.92
CA CYS A 186 -9.90 6.69 26.06
C CYS A 186 -10.77 7.14 27.24
N GLU A 187 -10.13 7.65 28.29
CA GLU A 187 -10.83 8.20 29.47
C GLU A 187 -11.37 9.60 29.16
N ASP A 188 -10.59 10.40 28.43
CA ASP A 188 -11.00 11.73 27.95
C ASP A 188 -10.88 11.82 26.43
N ILE A 189 -12.02 11.90 25.77
CA ILE A 189 -12.10 11.99 24.30
C ILE A 189 -11.45 13.28 23.78
N SER A 190 -11.36 14.34 24.60
CA SER A 190 -10.77 15.61 24.23
C SER A 190 -9.29 15.48 23.93
N GLU A 191 -8.54 14.65 24.69
CA GLU A 191 -7.12 14.38 24.42
C GLU A 191 -6.95 13.74 23.03
N LEU A 192 -7.80 12.77 22.71
CA LEU A 192 -7.75 12.10 21.41
C LEU A 192 -8.11 13.07 20.28
N GLU A 193 -9.15 13.87 20.45
CA GLU A 193 -9.59 14.85 19.46
C GLU A 193 -8.50 15.91 19.19
N GLU A 194 -7.77 16.36 20.20
CA GLU A 194 -6.65 17.28 20.04
C GLU A 194 -5.51 16.65 19.21
N GLU A 195 -5.17 15.39 19.47
CA GLU A 195 -4.12 14.69 18.71
C GLU A 195 -4.47 14.46 17.24
N ILE A 196 -5.74 14.20 16.93
CA ILE A 196 -6.17 13.93 15.55
C ILE A 196 -6.65 15.18 14.81
N ALA A 197 -6.92 16.31 15.52
CA ALA A 197 -7.41 17.54 14.92
C ALA A 197 -6.52 18.03 13.76
N TYR A 198 -5.21 17.88 13.92
CA TYR A 198 -4.23 18.24 12.89
C TYR A 198 -4.48 17.51 11.56
N TYR A 199 -4.76 16.21 11.61
CA TYR A 199 -5.02 15.42 10.40
C TYR A 199 -6.34 15.80 9.75
N ARG A 200 -7.39 16.07 10.55
CA ARG A 200 -8.67 16.54 10.05
C ARG A 200 -8.57 17.93 9.40
N GLN A 201 -7.77 18.84 9.96
CA GLN A 201 -7.51 20.15 9.38
C GLN A 201 -6.79 20.06 8.03
N MET A 202 -6.02 19.00 7.80
CA MET A 202 -5.37 18.70 6.52
C MET A 202 -6.26 17.88 5.57
N ASP A 203 -7.57 17.82 5.83
CA ASP A 203 -8.56 17.09 5.03
C ASP A 203 -8.36 15.56 4.95
N TYR A 204 -7.61 14.99 5.90
CA TYR A 204 -7.57 13.55 6.01
C TYR A 204 -8.80 13.00 6.72
N ARG A 205 -9.38 11.92 6.16
CA ARG A 205 -10.44 11.20 6.83
C ARG A 205 -9.88 10.43 8.02
N VAL A 206 -10.40 10.70 9.22
CA VAL A 206 -10.04 10.00 10.46
C VAL A 206 -11.28 9.33 11.01
N VAL A 207 -11.19 8.01 11.18
CA VAL A 207 -12.25 7.15 11.73
C VAL A 207 -11.81 6.66 13.10
N LEU A 208 -12.65 6.85 14.09
CA LEU A 208 -12.45 6.37 15.46
C LEU A 208 -13.20 5.06 15.64
N THR A 209 -12.49 4.01 16.06
CA THR A 209 -13.06 2.66 16.18
C THR A 209 -12.72 2.01 17.52
N SER A 210 -13.57 1.10 17.94
CA SER A 210 -13.25 0.09 18.95
C SER A 210 -13.73 -1.26 18.44
N ALA A 211 -12.79 -2.15 18.19
CA ALA A 211 -13.11 -3.53 17.83
C ALA A 211 -13.76 -4.29 19.00
N GLU A 212 -13.49 -3.86 20.23
CA GLU A 212 -14.04 -4.46 21.47
C GLU A 212 -15.53 -4.13 21.63
N THR A 213 -15.89 -2.85 21.46
CA THR A 213 -17.27 -2.38 21.68
C THR A 213 -18.10 -2.31 20.42
N GLY A 214 -17.46 -2.38 19.23
CA GLY A 214 -18.12 -2.20 17.94
C GLY A 214 -18.27 -0.72 17.52
N ALA A 215 -17.85 0.24 18.34
CA ALA A 215 -17.95 1.66 18.01
C ALA A 215 -17.19 1.99 16.71
N GLY A 216 -17.80 2.78 15.81
CA GLY A 216 -17.21 3.21 14.55
C GLY A 216 -17.00 2.12 13.49
N MET A 217 -17.33 0.86 13.81
CA MET A 217 -17.10 -0.26 12.89
C MET A 217 -18.02 -0.21 11.66
N ASP A 218 -19.22 0.31 11.79
CA ASP A 218 -20.14 0.40 10.64
C ASP A 218 -19.68 1.50 9.66
N GLU A 219 -19.16 2.63 10.16
CA GLU A 219 -18.52 3.62 9.30
C GLU A 219 -17.31 3.02 8.56
N LEU A 220 -16.49 2.27 9.26
CA LEU A 220 -15.33 1.61 8.65
C LEU A 220 -15.76 0.61 7.57
N LYS A 221 -16.79 -0.20 7.82
CA LYS A 221 -17.36 -1.14 6.82
C LYS A 221 -17.82 -0.42 5.55
N GLU A 222 -18.55 0.69 5.69
CA GLU A 222 -19.01 1.47 4.53
C GLU A 222 -17.83 2.06 3.73
N ILE A 223 -16.76 2.48 4.41
CA ILE A 223 -15.54 2.95 3.74
C ILE A 223 -14.85 1.84 2.95
N LEU A 224 -14.85 0.63 3.47
CA LEU A 224 -14.19 -0.53 2.86
C LEU A 224 -15.02 -1.18 1.75
N LYS A 225 -16.33 -0.91 1.74
CA LYS A 225 -17.25 -1.52 0.79
C LYS A 225 -16.86 -1.21 -0.65
N ASP A 226 -16.80 -2.26 -1.47
CA ASP A 226 -16.47 -2.20 -2.90
C ASP A 226 -15.12 -1.49 -3.21
N LYS A 227 -14.18 -1.53 -2.24
CA LYS A 227 -12.86 -0.93 -2.36
C LYS A 227 -11.75 -1.95 -2.11
N ASP A 228 -10.75 -1.89 -2.95
CA ASP A 228 -9.49 -2.59 -2.74
C ASP A 228 -8.65 -1.83 -1.73
N SER A 229 -8.63 -2.31 -0.49
CA SER A 229 -8.00 -1.65 0.64
C SER A 229 -6.80 -2.46 1.14
N ILE A 230 -5.74 -1.75 1.53
CA ILE A 230 -4.59 -2.33 2.24
C ILE A 230 -4.49 -1.69 3.63
N PHE A 231 -4.16 -2.54 4.62
CA PHE A 231 -3.97 -2.14 6.02
C PHE A 231 -2.49 -2.10 6.39
#